data_c782d0df7bea4b41de0ea68e7b9245fe
#
_entry.id   c782d0df7bea4b41de0ea68e7b9245fe
#
_cell.length_a   1.000
_cell.length_b   1.000
_cell.length_c   1.000
_cell.angle_alpha   90.00
_cell.angle_beta   90.00
_cell.angle_gamma   90.00
#
_symmetry.space_group_name_H-M   'P 1'
#
loop_
_entity.id
_entity.type
_entity.pdbx_description
1 polymer ?
#
loop_
_entity_poly.entity_id
_entity_poly.type
_entity_poly.pdbx_seq_one_letter_code
_entity_poly.pdbx_strand_id
1 'polypeptide(L)'
;MGTDAGANIALHVGLRAAECGDNLKPLQIKGLILHQPFFGGVERTPAEMRLANNKILPIEATDLMWELSLPAGADRNHEYCNPMKGKVAQSLGLIKEKGWNVTTTSCGGDPLIDRQKEVEKALEEKGVTLVSKYVDGECHGYDLLEPSKAELLMCALKDTVHISR
;
A
#
# COMPACT_ATOMS: atom_id res chain seq x y z
N MET A 1 7.58 -1.11 7.20
CA MET A 1 7.61 -0.15 6.09
C MET A 1 7.95 -0.88 4.80
N GLY A 2 7.33 -0.47 3.72
CA GLY A 2 7.64 -0.93 2.37
C GLY A 2 7.29 0.10 1.33
N THR A 3 7.89 -0.03 0.14
CA THR A 3 7.66 0.82 -1.04
C THR A 3 7.18 -0.08 -2.17
N ASP A 4 6.19 0.37 -2.94
CA ASP A 4 5.67 -0.33 -4.11
C ASP A 4 5.22 -1.77 -3.79
N ALA A 5 5.75 -2.80 -4.44
CA ALA A 5 5.53 -4.21 -4.08
C ALA A 5 5.90 -4.51 -2.62
N GLY A 6 6.95 -3.87 -2.09
CA GLY A 6 7.32 -3.96 -0.68
C GLY A 6 6.25 -3.39 0.27
N ALA A 7 5.50 -2.38 -0.14
CA ALA A 7 4.37 -1.86 0.64
C ALA A 7 3.19 -2.83 0.65
N ASN A 8 2.91 -3.50 -0.46
CA ASN A 8 1.95 -4.60 -0.52
C ASN A 8 2.35 -5.71 0.45
N ILE A 9 3.61 -6.17 0.38
CA ILE A 9 4.15 -7.18 1.30
C ILE A 9 4.05 -6.71 2.76
N ALA A 10 4.36 -5.45 3.05
CA ALA A 10 4.28 -4.90 4.40
C ALA A 10 2.84 -4.93 4.96
N LEU A 11 1.82 -4.67 4.14
CA LEU A 11 0.43 -4.81 4.54
C LEU A 11 0.11 -6.27 4.91
N HIS A 12 0.41 -7.21 4.03
CA HIS A 12 0.12 -8.63 4.25
C HIS A 12 0.88 -9.22 5.44
N VAL A 13 2.17 -8.87 5.59
CA VAL A 13 2.98 -9.27 6.76
C VAL A 13 2.42 -8.66 8.03
N GLY A 14 2.01 -7.40 8.00
CA GLY A 14 1.38 -6.72 9.12
C GLY A 14 0.10 -7.42 9.57
N LEU A 15 -0.79 -7.77 8.64
CA LEU A 15 -2.02 -8.51 8.96
C LEU A 15 -1.75 -9.88 9.56
N ARG A 16 -0.82 -10.66 8.99
CA ARG A 16 -0.39 -11.94 9.57
C ARG A 16 0.21 -11.77 10.96
N ALA A 17 1.00 -10.73 11.17
CA ALA A 17 1.56 -10.40 12.47
C ALA A 17 0.46 -10.04 13.50
N ALA A 18 -0.58 -9.32 13.07
CA ALA A 18 -1.73 -9.01 13.91
C ALA A 18 -2.49 -10.26 14.33
N GLU A 19 -2.60 -11.26 13.46
CA GLU A 19 -3.21 -12.57 13.77
C GLU A 19 -2.36 -13.39 14.74
N CYS A 20 -1.01 -13.32 14.64
CA CYS A 20 -0.10 -14.10 15.49
C CYS A 20 -0.09 -13.66 16.97
N GLY A 21 -0.58 -12.49 17.30
CA GLY A 21 -0.67 -12.00 18.66
C GLY A 21 0.67 -11.93 19.40
N ASP A 22 0.71 -12.50 20.63
CA ASP A 22 1.89 -12.47 21.51
C ASP A 22 3.06 -13.36 21.06
N ASN A 23 2.88 -14.18 20.05
CA ASN A 23 3.92 -15.09 19.53
C ASN A 23 5.10 -14.35 18.85
N LEU A 24 4.99 -13.04 18.67
CA LEU A 24 6.06 -12.22 18.08
C LEU A 24 7.03 -11.63 19.10
N LYS A 25 6.84 -11.85 20.40
CA LYS A 25 7.73 -11.31 21.43
C LYS A 25 9.20 -11.76 21.20
N PRO A 26 10.17 -10.87 21.37
CA PRO A 26 10.09 -9.51 21.92
C PRO A 26 9.75 -8.40 20.90
N LEU A 27 9.46 -8.74 19.63
CA LEU A 27 9.11 -7.75 18.60
C LEU A 27 7.80 -7.03 18.95
N GLN A 28 7.82 -5.71 18.84
CA GLN A 28 6.65 -4.85 18.98
C GLN A 28 6.43 -4.05 17.70
N ILE A 29 5.35 -4.33 17.00
CA ILE A 29 4.93 -3.55 15.84
C ILE A 29 4.08 -2.39 16.35
N LYS A 30 4.39 -1.16 15.91
CA LYS A 30 3.67 0.07 16.30
C LYS A 30 2.80 0.61 15.16
N GLY A 31 3.08 0.21 13.93
CA GLY A 31 2.34 0.68 12.76
C GLY A 31 2.91 0.18 11.46
N LEU A 32 2.27 0.55 10.38
CA LEU A 32 2.65 0.23 9.01
C LEU A 32 2.90 1.52 8.23
N ILE A 33 3.95 1.55 7.43
CA ILE A 33 4.20 2.63 6.46
C ILE A 33 4.17 2.00 5.07
N LEU A 34 3.22 2.42 4.27
CA LEU A 34 2.92 1.91 2.93
C LEU A 34 3.17 3.03 1.92
N HIS A 35 4.35 3.03 1.32
CA HIS A 35 4.71 4.04 0.32
C HIS A 35 4.33 3.55 -1.07
N GLN A 36 3.39 4.27 -1.72
CA GLN A 36 2.88 3.98 -3.07
C GLN A 36 2.60 2.48 -3.30
N PRO A 37 1.77 1.83 -2.46
CA PRO A 37 1.62 0.38 -2.49
C PRO A 37 1.11 -0.12 -3.83
N PHE A 38 1.74 -1.20 -4.33
CA PHE A 38 1.39 -1.89 -5.57
C PHE A 38 0.17 -2.78 -5.34
N PHE A 39 -1.00 -2.24 -5.63
CA PHE A 39 -2.27 -2.96 -5.62
C PHE A 39 -2.86 -3.00 -7.03
N GLY A 40 -3.71 -3.98 -7.29
CA GLY A 40 -4.37 -4.14 -8.57
C GLY A 40 -5.78 -4.73 -8.43
N GLY A 41 -6.29 -5.24 -9.53
CA GLY A 41 -7.59 -5.90 -9.61
C GLY A 41 -7.92 -6.29 -11.04
N VAL A 42 -8.94 -7.09 -11.24
CA VAL A 42 -9.39 -7.51 -12.59
C VAL A 42 -10.00 -6.32 -13.32
N GLU A 43 -10.89 -5.57 -12.66
CA GLU A 43 -11.51 -4.37 -13.23
C GLU A 43 -10.52 -3.21 -13.27
N ARG A 44 -10.56 -2.43 -14.34
CA ARG A 44 -9.70 -1.26 -14.50
C ARG A 44 -10.26 -0.06 -13.74
N THR A 45 -9.37 0.65 -13.08
CA THR A 45 -9.72 1.92 -12.44
C THR A 45 -9.62 3.08 -13.43
N PRO A 46 -10.28 4.22 -13.15
CA PRO A 46 -10.12 5.43 -13.96
C PRO A 46 -8.66 5.90 -14.09
N ALA A 47 -7.86 5.79 -13.02
CA ALA A 47 -6.44 6.16 -13.07
C ALA A 47 -5.62 5.22 -13.95
N GLU A 48 -5.82 3.89 -13.85
CA GLU A 48 -5.20 2.90 -14.73
C GLU A 48 -5.51 3.19 -16.20
N MET A 49 -6.76 3.51 -16.54
CA MET A 49 -7.16 3.82 -17.91
C MET A 49 -6.61 5.17 -18.40
N ARG A 50 -6.65 6.20 -17.56
CA ARG A 50 -6.10 7.53 -17.90
C ARG A 50 -4.59 7.50 -18.10
N LEU A 51 -3.89 6.68 -17.35
CA LEU A 51 -2.44 6.56 -17.32
C LEU A 51 -1.94 5.24 -17.93
N ALA A 52 -2.72 4.61 -18.84
CA ALA A 52 -2.41 3.31 -19.41
C ALA A 52 -1.01 3.25 -20.06
N ASN A 53 -0.59 4.34 -20.70
CA ASN A 53 0.72 4.48 -21.33
C ASN A 53 1.72 5.24 -20.44
N ASN A 54 1.61 5.12 -19.11
CA ASN A 54 2.54 5.75 -18.18
C ASN A 54 3.97 5.30 -18.48
N LYS A 55 4.93 6.23 -18.48
CA LYS A 55 6.33 5.91 -18.81
C LYS A 55 7.05 5.05 -17.78
N ILE A 56 6.64 5.14 -16.52
CA ILE A 56 7.27 4.41 -15.40
C ILE A 56 6.54 3.09 -15.18
N LEU A 57 5.21 3.14 -15.15
CA LEU A 57 4.37 1.99 -14.81
C LEU A 57 3.20 1.85 -15.81
N PRO A 58 3.47 1.42 -17.06
CA PRO A 58 2.41 1.18 -18.04
C PRO A 58 1.55 -0.02 -17.63
N ILE A 59 0.28 0.00 -18.04
CA ILE A 59 -0.70 -1.03 -17.64
C ILE A 59 -0.27 -2.44 -18.04
N GLU A 60 0.36 -2.60 -19.20
CA GLU A 60 0.86 -3.88 -19.70
C GLU A 60 1.97 -4.45 -18.78
N ALA A 61 2.84 -3.58 -18.26
CA ALA A 61 3.87 -3.99 -17.32
C ALA A 61 3.27 -4.40 -15.97
N THR A 62 2.27 -3.67 -15.47
CA THR A 62 1.59 -4.05 -14.22
C THR A 62 0.86 -5.38 -14.36
N ASP A 63 0.27 -5.66 -15.52
CA ASP A 63 -0.40 -6.93 -15.80
C ASP A 63 0.58 -8.09 -15.79
N LEU A 64 1.70 -7.93 -16.49
CA LEU A 64 2.76 -8.95 -16.53
C LEU A 64 3.34 -9.19 -15.12
N MET A 65 3.59 -8.12 -14.35
CA MET A 65 4.09 -8.24 -12.97
C MET A 65 3.14 -9.07 -12.11
N TRP A 66 1.82 -8.86 -12.22
CA TRP A 66 0.84 -9.65 -11.48
C TRP A 66 0.72 -11.09 -11.99
N GLU A 67 0.78 -11.32 -13.30
CA GLU A 67 0.78 -12.66 -13.88
C GLU A 67 1.94 -13.50 -13.34
N LEU A 68 3.13 -12.91 -13.24
CA LEU A 68 4.33 -13.57 -12.73
C LEU A 68 4.36 -13.73 -11.20
N SER A 69 3.61 -12.92 -10.45
CA SER A 69 3.69 -12.89 -8.99
C SER A 69 2.59 -13.69 -8.30
N LEU A 70 1.47 -13.92 -8.98
CA LEU A 70 0.33 -14.63 -8.39
C LEU A 70 0.50 -16.16 -8.48
N PRO A 71 -0.14 -16.91 -7.58
CA PRO A 71 -0.18 -18.36 -7.69
C PRO A 71 -0.74 -18.82 -9.03
N ALA A 72 -0.24 -19.93 -9.56
CA ALA A 72 -0.70 -20.48 -10.83
C ALA A 72 -2.24 -20.68 -10.84
N GLY A 73 -2.90 -20.13 -11.85
CA GLY A 73 -4.35 -20.20 -12.01
C GLY A 73 -5.15 -19.14 -11.21
N ALA A 74 -4.50 -18.29 -10.43
CA ALA A 74 -5.14 -17.16 -9.79
C ALA A 74 -5.25 -15.97 -10.77
N ASP A 75 -6.33 -15.21 -10.65
CA ASP A 75 -6.50 -13.94 -11.34
C ASP A 75 -6.16 -12.74 -10.41
N ARG A 76 -6.27 -11.53 -10.94
CA ARG A 76 -5.98 -10.29 -10.18
C ARG A 76 -7.03 -9.93 -9.12
N ASN A 77 -8.05 -10.76 -8.88
CA ASN A 77 -8.91 -10.68 -7.70
C ASN A 77 -8.35 -11.50 -6.53
N HIS A 78 -7.23 -12.19 -6.70
CA HIS A 78 -6.51 -12.81 -5.60
C HIS A 78 -6.13 -11.74 -4.55
N GLU A 79 -6.27 -12.06 -3.28
CA GLU A 79 -6.08 -11.10 -2.17
C GLU A 79 -4.69 -10.45 -2.12
N TYR A 80 -3.66 -11.07 -2.70
CA TYR A 80 -2.34 -10.46 -2.82
C TYR A 80 -2.31 -9.30 -3.82
N CYS A 81 -3.11 -9.36 -4.86
CA CYS A 81 -3.23 -8.28 -5.83
C CYS A 81 -4.30 -7.26 -5.40
N ASN A 82 -5.47 -7.75 -5.02
CA ASN A 82 -6.61 -6.94 -4.63
C ASN A 82 -6.93 -7.13 -3.14
N PRO A 83 -6.37 -6.31 -2.25
CA PRO A 83 -6.59 -6.43 -0.82
C PRO A 83 -8.04 -6.13 -0.39
N MET A 84 -8.88 -5.63 -1.31
CA MET A 84 -10.32 -5.46 -1.09
C MET A 84 -11.11 -6.77 -1.27
N LYS A 85 -10.45 -7.86 -1.61
CA LYS A 85 -11.02 -9.20 -1.77
C LYS A 85 -10.53 -10.17 -0.69
N GLY A 86 -11.21 -11.31 -0.59
CA GLY A 86 -10.80 -12.41 0.27
C GLY A 86 -10.72 -12.06 1.76
N LYS A 87 -9.77 -12.68 2.44
CA LYS A 87 -9.57 -12.53 3.88
C LYS A 87 -8.97 -11.18 4.26
N VAL A 88 -8.15 -10.59 3.39
CA VAL A 88 -7.46 -9.33 3.66
C VAL A 88 -8.46 -8.21 3.97
N ALA A 89 -9.49 -8.05 3.16
CA ALA A 89 -10.53 -7.05 3.41
C ALA A 89 -11.22 -7.20 4.78
N GLN A 90 -11.36 -8.44 5.25
CA GLN A 90 -11.95 -8.73 6.56
C GLN A 90 -10.96 -8.44 7.70
N SER A 91 -9.68 -8.74 7.48
CA SER A 91 -8.61 -8.63 8.50
C SER A 91 -8.10 -7.20 8.70
N LEU A 92 -8.44 -6.23 7.84
CA LEU A 92 -7.98 -4.83 8.01
C LEU A 92 -8.32 -4.24 9.39
N GLY A 93 -9.43 -4.67 9.99
CA GLY A 93 -9.83 -4.25 11.34
C GLY A 93 -8.87 -4.67 12.45
N LEU A 94 -8.08 -5.73 12.26
CA LEU A 94 -7.09 -6.19 13.22
C LEU A 94 -6.01 -5.14 13.50
N ILE A 95 -5.71 -4.28 12.53
CA ILE A 95 -4.76 -3.18 12.69
C ILE A 95 -5.23 -2.24 13.79
N LYS A 96 -6.52 -1.89 13.80
CA LYS A 96 -7.14 -1.09 14.87
C LYS A 96 -7.10 -1.82 16.22
N GLU A 97 -7.45 -3.09 16.24
CA GLU A 97 -7.48 -3.89 17.48
C GLU A 97 -6.09 -3.97 18.14
N LYS A 98 -5.03 -3.94 17.33
CA LYS A 98 -3.63 -3.86 17.80
C LYS A 98 -3.20 -2.46 18.20
N GLY A 99 -4.01 -1.44 17.97
CA GLY A 99 -3.66 -0.04 18.21
C GLY A 99 -2.54 0.47 17.27
N TRP A 100 -2.40 -0.13 16.09
CA TRP A 100 -1.38 0.27 15.13
C TRP A 100 -1.86 1.43 14.25
N ASN A 101 -0.95 2.36 13.99
CA ASN A 101 -1.19 3.42 13.02
C ASN A 101 -0.76 2.97 11.63
N VAL A 102 -1.44 3.47 10.60
CA VAL A 102 -1.01 3.30 9.21
C VAL A 102 -0.65 4.66 8.63
N THR A 103 0.48 4.73 7.96
CA THR A 103 0.84 5.88 7.13
C THR A 103 0.89 5.40 5.69
N THR A 104 0.17 6.08 4.82
CA THR A 104 0.21 5.86 3.37
C THR A 104 0.79 7.08 2.68
N THR A 105 1.45 6.86 1.57
CA THR A 105 1.85 7.93 0.66
C THR A 105 1.41 7.58 -0.73
N SER A 106 0.92 8.54 -1.48
CA SER A 106 0.39 8.39 -2.83
C SER A 106 0.62 9.63 -3.67
N CYS A 107 0.49 9.54 -4.99
CA CYS A 107 0.67 10.68 -5.89
C CYS A 107 -0.27 10.65 -7.09
N GLY A 108 -0.56 11.82 -7.65
CA GLY A 108 -1.61 12.01 -8.67
C GLY A 108 -1.28 11.41 -10.04
N GLY A 109 -0.01 11.28 -10.38
CA GLY A 109 0.46 10.66 -11.63
C GLY A 109 0.74 9.15 -11.53
N ASP A 110 0.31 8.51 -10.43
CA ASP A 110 0.44 7.07 -10.23
C ASP A 110 -0.79 6.34 -10.80
N PRO A 111 -0.64 5.38 -11.73
CA PRO A 111 -1.75 4.55 -12.20
C PRO A 111 -2.46 3.78 -11.09
N LEU A 112 -1.78 3.50 -9.98
CA LEU A 112 -2.28 2.71 -8.85
C LEU A 112 -3.07 3.54 -7.83
N ILE A 113 -3.17 4.87 -8.00
CA ILE A 113 -3.73 5.79 -7.00
C ILE A 113 -5.14 5.42 -6.55
N ASP A 114 -6.00 4.99 -7.47
CA ASP A 114 -7.39 4.66 -7.13
C ASP A 114 -7.44 3.44 -6.21
N ARG A 115 -6.59 2.43 -6.46
CA ARG A 115 -6.47 1.24 -5.61
C ARG A 115 -5.92 1.57 -4.22
N GLN A 116 -4.95 2.47 -4.18
CA GLN A 116 -4.38 2.95 -2.91
C GLN A 116 -5.46 3.65 -2.08
N LYS A 117 -6.26 4.52 -2.69
CA LYS A 117 -7.39 5.21 -2.05
C LYS A 117 -8.51 4.26 -1.61
N GLU A 118 -8.80 3.20 -2.36
CA GLU A 118 -9.76 2.17 -1.95
C GLU A 118 -9.34 1.53 -0.62
N VAL A 119 -8.06 1.18 -0.48
CA VAL A 119 -7.51 0.58 0.75
C VAL A 119 -7.49 1.60 1.89
N GLU A 120 -7.09 2.84 1.64
CA GLU A 120 -7.14 3.93 2.63
C GLU A 120 -8.55 4.08 3.20
N LYS A 121 -9.54 4.19 2.32
CA LYS A 121 -10.95 4.30 2.72
C LYS A 121 -11.40 3.10 3.56
N ALA A 122 -11.04 1.89 3.15
CA ALA A 122 -11.39 0.69 3.91
C ALA A 122 -10.75 0.66 5.31
N LEU A 123 -9.51 1.14 5.45
CA LEU A 123 -8.85 1.29 6.75
C LEU A 123 -9.58 2.30 7.64
N GLU A 124 -9.96 3.45 7.08
CA GLU A 124 -10.74 4.49 7.80
C GLU A 124 -12.10 3.95 8.23
N GLU A 125 -12.83 3.25 7.36
CA GLU A 125 -14.12 2.63 7.68
C GLU A 125 -14.01 1.58 8.81
N LYS A 126 -12.85 0.90 8.92
CA LYS A 126 -12.55 0.01 10.06
C LYS A 126 -12.08 0.76 11.31
N GLY A 127 -11.96 2.09 11.23
CA GLY A 127 -11.54 2.95 12.34
C GLY A 127 -10.05 2.85 12.66
N VAL A 128 -9.21 2.49 11.70
CA VAL A 128 -7.75 2.52 11.82
C VAL A 128 -7.29 3.97 11.82
N THR A 129 -6.34 4.32 12.68
CA THR A 129 -5.70 5.64 12.65
C THR A 129 -4.80 5.72 11.41
N LEU A 130 -5.24 6.51 10.42
CA LEU A 130 -4.57 6.67 9.13
C LEU A 130 -3.97 8.07 8.99
N VAL A 131 -2.73 8.14 8.51
CA VAL A 131 -2.07 9.35 8.03
C VAL A 131 -1.82 9.19 6.54
N SER A 132 -2.65 9.81 5.72
CA SER A 132 -2.47 9.80 4.26
C SER A 132 -1.71 11.05 3.81
N LYS A 133 -0.66 10.86 3.03
CA LYS A 133 0.18 11.91 2.44
C LYS A 133 0.09 11.80 0.92
N TYR A 134 -0.55 12.77 0.32
CA TYR A 134 -0.73 12.87 -1.12
C TYR A 134 0.15 13.96 -1.71
N VAL A 135 0.81 13.65 -2.84
CA VAL A 135 1.61 14.61 -3.60
C VAL A 135 1.01 14.76 -5.00
N ASP A 136 0.56 15.98 -5.31
CA ASP A 136 -0.01 16.25 -6.63
C ASP A 136 1.08 16.31 -7.71
N GLY A 137 0.72 15.90 -8.94
CA GLY A 137 1.58 16.01 -10.13
C GLY A 137 2.78 15.07 -10.19
N GLU A 138 3.10 14.35 -9.11
CA GLU A 138 4.22 13.39 -9.09
C GLU A 138 3.81 12.03 -9.69
N CYS A 139 4.80 11.32 -10.25
CA CYS A 139 4.63 9.97 -10.79
C CYS A 139 4.97 8.88 -9.75
N HIS A 140 4.61 7.63 -10.05
CA HIS A 140 5.03 6.48 -9.26
C HIS A 140 6.55 6.42 -9.15
N GLY A 141 7.10 6.23 -7.96
CA GLY A 141 8.54 6.17 -7.71
C GLY A 141 9.29 7.50 -7.87
N TYR A 142 8.61 8.65 -7.78
CA TYR A 142 9.22 9.97 -7.95
C TYR A 142 10.42 10.21 -7.03
N ASP A 143 10.40 9.64 -5.85
CA ASP A 143 11.48 9.69 -4.87
C ASP A 143 12.75 8.93 -5.30
N LEU A 144 12.61 7.90 -6.13
CA LEU A 144 13.73 7.18 -6.73
C LEU A 144 14.39 7.95 -7.87
N LEU A 145 13.65 8.86 -8.49
CA LEU A 145 14.11 9.65 -9.64
C LEU A 145 14.83 10.93 -9.20
N GLU A 146 14.46 11.52 -8.06
CA GLU A 146 14.98 12.79 -7.57
C GLU A 146 15.39 12.70 -6.09
N PRO A 147 16.70 12.75 -5.76
CA PRO A 147 17.19 12.64 -4.38
C PRO A 147 16.60 13.67 -3.40
N SER A 148 16.35 14.89 -3.85
CA SER A 148 15.73 15.94 -3.03
C SER A 148 14.30 15.58 -2.59
N LYS A 149 13.54 14.89 -3.45
CA LYS A 149 12.19 14.41 -3.14
C LYS A 149 12.25 13.22 -2.16
N ALA A 150 13.25 12.36 -2.30
CA ALA A 150 13.49 11.29 -1.32
C ALA A 150 13.77 11.84 0.08
N GLU A 151 14.59 12.89 0.19
CA GLU A 151 14.86 13.56 1.47
C GLU A 151 13.58 14.15 2.10
N LEU A 152 12.78 14.85 1.31
CA LEU A 152 11.49 15.39 1.78
C LEU A 152 10.53 14.30 2.24
N LEU A 153 10.42 13.20 1.50
CA LEU A 153 9.63 12.04 1.87
C LEU A 153 10.12 11.45 3.20
N MET A 154 11.43 11.23 3.34
CA MET A 154 12.00 10.66 4.55
C MET A 154 11.80 11.57 5.77
N CYS A 155 11.92 12.89 5.61
CA CYS A 155 11.58 13.84 6.68
C CYS A 155 10.11 13.72 7.08
N ALA A 156 9.20 13.71 6.11
CA ALA A 156 7.78 13.56 6.36
C ALA A 156 7.40 12.23 7.04
N LEU A 157 8.11 11.15 6.74
CA LEU A 157 7.89 9.83 7.37
C LEU A 157 8.47 9.75 8.79
N LYS A 158 9.60 10.42 9.07
CA LYS A 158 10.16 10.49 10.44
C LYS A 158 9.16 11.05 11.44
N ASP A 159 8.43 12.07 11.06
CA ASP A 159 7.41 12.68 11.93
C ASP A 159 6.33 11.67 12.33
N THR A 160 5.94 10.79 11.41
CA THR A 160 4.92 9.76 11.71
C THR A 160 5.44 8.66 12.63
N VAL A 161 6.73 8.32 12.57
CA VAL A 161 7.35 7.34 13.48
C VAL A 161 7.43 7.88 14.91
N HIS A 162 7.63 9.19 15.08
CA HIS A 162 7.72 9.82 16.41
C HIS A 162 6.36 10.00 17.09
N ILE A 163 5.27 10.09 16.34
CA ILE A 163 3.89 10.18 16.88
C ILE A 163 3.45 8.82 17.50
N SER A 164 4.08 7.73 17.12
CA SER A 164 3.76 6.37 17.57
C SER A 164 4.46 5.93 18.87
N ARG A 165 5.08 6.86 19.55
CA ARG A 165 5.66 6.69 20.92
C ARG A 165 4.67 7.11 22.00
#